data_1a3be48c00f8dc7fe946d12ecc65fce8
#
_entry.id   1a3be48c00f8dc7fe946d12ecc65fce8
#
_cell.length_a   1.000
_cell.length_b   1.000
_cell.length_c   1.000
_cell.angle_alpha   90.00
_cell.angle_beta   90.00
_cell.angle_gamma   90.00
#
_symmetry.space_group_name_H-M   'P 1'
#
loop_
_entity.id
_entity.type
_entity.pdbx_description
1 polymer ?
#
loop_
_entity_poly.entity_id
_entity_poly.type
_entity_poly.pdbx_seq_one_letter_code
_entity_poly.pdbx_strand_id
1 'polypeptide(L)'
;KSAKKPLIVAGGGVLYSQAWAGLAAFAEAHGIPVAESQAGKGSLAWNHPLNLGSIGVTGSPAANRLAEDCDVVFAVGTRLQDFTTGSHALYAHAKLLSLNVQPFDAGKKRGRMLVADARDGLAQLGAALGDWKADAAWTAQARDLAASWVARVTELTLNTPAAGTLPYDAEVIGAVRESAADIGLDSGAQDIVVCAAGTLPAELHKLWRSGMPGNYHMDYAYSCMGYEVA
;
A
#
# COMPACT_ATOMS: atom_id res chain seq x y z
N LYS A 1 -12.53 12.01 14.84
CA LYS A 1 -11.66 12.38 15.97
C LYS A 1 -11.68 11.39 17.15
N SER A 2 -12.61 10.44 17.20
CA SER A 2 -12.66 9.41 18.27
C SER A 2 -11.76 8.20 18.00
N ALA A 3 -11.19 8.08 16.82
CA ALA A 3 -10.28 6.97 16.47
C ALA A 3 -8.99 7.07 17.31
N LYS A 4 -8.51 5.92 17.77
CA LYS A 4 -7.22 5.79 18.47
C LYS A 4 -6.20 5.05 17.62
N LYS A 5 -6.67 4.11 16.80
CA LYS A 5 -5.88 3.20 15.96
C LYS A 5 -6.32 3.25 14.49
N PRO A 6 -6.30 4.41 13.84
CA PRO A 6 -6.70 4.51 12.45
C PRO A 6 -5.67 3.90 11.51
N LEU A 7 -6.14 3.33 10.41
CA LEU A 7 -5.33 2.82 9.31
C LEU A 7 -5.86 3.40 8.00
N ILE A 8 -4.99 3.95 7.16
CA ILE A 8 -5.32 4.31 5.78
C ILE A 8 -5.08 3.10 4.87
N VAL A 9 -6.05 2.80 4.00
CA VAL A 9 -5.86 1.87 2.89
C VAL A 9 -5.92 2.68 1.60
N ALA A 10 -4.75 2.90 1.00
CA ALA A 10 -4.59 3.65 -0.24
C ALA A 10 -4.85 2.75 -1.46
N GLY A 11 -5.67 3.22 -2.37
CA GLY A 11 -5.97 2.55 -3.62
C GLY A 11 -5.57 3.36 -4.85
N GLY A 12 -5.86 2.84 -6.04
CA GLY A 12 -5.53 3.48 -7.32
C GLY A 12 -6.09 4.89 -7.48
N GLY A 13 -7.20 5.21 -6.81
CA GLY A 13 -7.77 6.57 -6.82
C GLY A 13 -6.81 7.64 -6.27
N VAL A 14 -5.87 7.27 -5.40
CA VAL A 14 -4.79 8.18 -4.94
C VAL A 14 -3.88 8.56 -6.10
N LEU A 15 -3.51 7.57 -6.94
CA LEU A 15 -2.65 7.77 -8.10
C LEU A 15 -3.39 8.55 -9.21
N TYR A 16 -4.62 8.16 -9.53
CA TYR A 16 -5.43 8.83 -10.56
C TYR A 16 -5.75 10.29 -10.23
N SER A 17 -5.97 10.60 -8.95
CA SER A 17 -6.18 11.97 -8.47
C SER A 17 -4.89 12.76 -8.26
N GLN A 18 -3.72 12.16 -8.49
CA GLN A 18 -2.43 12.74 -8.15
C GLN A 18 -2.37 13.22 -6.68
N ALA A 19 -2.94 12.43 -5.78
CA ALA A 19 -3.13 12.80 -4.38
C ALA A 19 -2.00 12.29 -3.45
N TRP A 20 -0.94 11.70 -3.98
CA TRP A 20 0.13 11.08 -3.18
C TRP A 20 0.83 12.04 -2.23
N ALA A 21 1.16 13.26 -2.68
CA ALA A 21 1.76 14.27 -1.79
C ALA A 21 0.79 14.69 -0.67
N GLY A 22 -0.49 14.85 -1.01
CA GLY A 22 -1.54 15.13 -0.02
C GLY A 22 -1.76 13.98 0.94
N LEU A 23 -1.66 12.73 0.49
CA LEU A 23 -1.73 11.54 1.33
C LEU A 23 -0.57 11.48 2.32
N ALA A 24 0.66 11.73 1.85
CA ALA A 24 1.84 11.76 2.71
C ALA A 24 1.70 12.83 3.80
N ALA A 25 1.38 14.06 3.41
CA ALA A 25 1.18 15.16 4.35
C ALA A 25 0.05 14.87 5.36
N PHE A 26 -1.06 14.29 4.91
CA PHE A 26 -2.17 13.90 5.78
C PHE A 26 -1.75 12.80 6.77
N ALA A 27 -1.06 11.76 6.30
CA ALA A 27 -0.58 10.67 7.14
C ALA A 27 0.40 11.16 8.21
N GLU A 28 1.33 12.02 7.84
CA GLU A 28 2.32 12.62 8.75
C GLU A 28 1.68 13.56 9.78
N ALA A 29 0.82 14.48 9.33
CA ALA A 29 0.17 15.45 10.20
C ALA A 29 -0.65 14.78 11.30
N HIS A 30 -1.33 13.68 10.96
CA HIS A 30 -2.24 12.99 11.86
C HIS A 30 -1.66 11.70 12.47
N GLY A 31 -0.43 11.31 12.11
CA GLY A 31 0.24 10.10 12.63
C GLY A 31 -0.45 8.80 12.22
N ILE A 32 -1.07 8.75 11.02
CA ILE A 32 -1.85 7.61 10.57
C ILE A 32 -1.02 6.74 9.62
N PRO A 33 -0.80 5.44 9.93
CA PRO A 33 -0.12 4.52 9.02
C PRO A 33 -0.92 4.28 7.73
N VAL A 34 -0.20 3.98 6.65
CA VAL A 34 -0.74 3.74 5.32
C VAL A 34 -0.37 2.33 4.87
N ALA A 35 -1.36 1.59 4.40
CA ALA A 35 -1.19 0.33 3.68
C ALA A 35 -1.71 0.49 2.25
N GLU A 36 -1.11 -0.22 1.31
CA GLU A 36 -1.38 -0.03 -0.11
C GLU A 36 -2.09 -1.26 -0.71
N SER A 37 -3.19 -1.03 -1.41
CA SER A 37 -3.78 -2.07 -2.27
C SER A 37 -2.90 -2.28 -3.51
N GLN A 38 -3.16 -3.34 -4.28
CA GLN A 38 -2.44 -3.60 -5.52
C GLN A 38 -2.43 -2.39 -6.47
N ALA A 39 -3.60 -1.77 -6.67
CA ALA A 39 -3.75 -0.57 -7.50
C ALA A 39 -3.19 0.71 -6.86
N GLY A 40 -2.98 0.71 -5.56
CA GLY A 40 -2.47 1.85 -4.81
C GLY A 40 -0.97 1.80 -4.54
N LYS A 41 -0.28 0.74 -4.96
CA LYS A 41 1.15 0.60 -4.68
C LYS A 41 1.95 1.74 -5.32
N GLY A 42 2.80 2.37 -4.50
CA GLY A 42 3.51 3.59 -4.86
C GLY A 42 2.75 4.88 -4.53
N SER A 43 1.59 4.80 -3.87
CA SER A 43 0.92 5.99 -3.32
C SER A 43 1.75 6.68 -2.24
N LEU A 44 2.62 5.93 -1.58
CA LEU A 44 3.61 6.42 -0.64
C LEU A 44 4.96 5.78 -0.97
N ALA A 45 6.06 6.51 -0.85
CA ALA A 45 7.38 5.94 -1.10
C ALA A 45 7.62 4.74 -0.18
N TRP A 46 8.26 3.67 -0.70
CA TRP A 46 8.47 2.41 0.01
C TRP A 46 9.20 2.56 1.36
N ASN A 47 10.06 3.56 1.47
CA ASN A 47 10.87 3.86 2.66
C ASN A 47 10.22 4.93 3.56
N HIS A 48 9.02 5.36 3.27
CA HIS A 48 8.30 6.32 4.13
C HIS A 48 7.99 5.67 5.49
N PRO A 49 8.25 6.35 6.63
CA PRO A 49 8.13 5.76 7.97
C PRO A 49 6.74 5.25 8.35
N LEU A 50 5.70 5.72 7.66
CA LEU A 50 4.32 5.29 7.87
C LEU A 50 3.82 4.35 6.76
N ASN A 51 4.64 3.95 5.79
CA ASN A 51 4.27 2.98 4.77
C ASN A 51 4.46 1.56 5.29
N LEU A 52 3.36 0.86 5.49
CA LEU A 52 3.35 -0.54 5.94
C LEU A 52 3.53 -1.54 4.79
N GLY A 53 3.59 -1.06 3.55
CA GLY A 53 3.57 -1.88 2.33
C GLY A 53 2.17 -2.33 1.95
N SER A 54 2.11 -3.42 1.22
CA SER A 54 0.87 -4.00 0.67
C SER A 54 -0.04 -4.57 1.75
N ILE A 55 -1.35 -4.49 1.52
CA ILE A 55 -2.39 -5.07 2.40
C ILE A 55 -3.19 -6.16 1.68
N GLY A 56 -3.71 -7.10 2.40
CA GLY A 56 -4.61 -8.14 1.91
C GLY A 56 -3.98 -9.51 1.80
N VAL A 57 -4.50 -10.34 0.90
CA VAL A 57 -4.02 -11.72 0.68
C VAL A 57 -2.53 -11.72 0.28
N THR A 58 -2.10 -10.76 -0.52
CA THR A 58 -0.71 -10.53 -0.91
C THR A 58 -0.07 -9.41 -0.08
N GLY A 59 -0.55 -9.24 1.15
CA GLY A 59 -0.12 -8.16 2.03
C GLY A 59 1.17 -8.47 2.80
N SER A 60 1.82 -7.40 3.27
CA SER A 60 2.92 -7.49 4.21
C SER A 60 2.41 -7.92 5.60
N PRO A 61 3.21 -8.63 6.38
CA PRO A 61 2.87 -8.91 7.78
C PRO A 61 2.63 -7.63 8.59
N ALA A 62 3.34 -6.55 8.30
CA ALA A 62 3.19 -5.26 8.96
C ALA A 62 1.81 -4.65 8.73
N ALA A 63 1.37 -4.57 7.45
CA ALA A 63 0.06 -4.02 7.10
C ALA A 63 -1.09 -4.87 7.62
N ASN A 64 -1.02 -6.19 7.44
CA ASN A 64 -2.08 -7.10 7.88
C ASN A 64 -2.20 -7.12 9.41
N ARG A 65 -1.09 -7.09 10.14
CA ARG A 65 -1.11 -7.02 11.60
C ARG A 65 -1.82 -5.76 12.12
N LEU A 66 -1.50 -4.59 11.55
CA LEU A 66 -2.18 -3.37 11.97
C LEU A 66 -3.64 -3.32 11.49
N ALA A 67 -3.97 -3.96 10.37
CA ALA A 67 -5.35 -4.07 9.92
C ALA A 67 -6.23 -4.90 10.87
N GLU A 68 -5.67 -5.92 11.53
CA GLU A 68 -6.38 -6.70 12.55
C GLU A 68 -6.65 -5.89 13.83
N ASP A 69 -5.73 -5.00 14.20
CA ASP A 69 -5.77 -4.25 15.47
C ASP A 69 -6.42 -2.86 15.35
N CYS A 70 -6.71 -2.37 14.13
CA CYS A 70 -7.21 -1.02 13.90
C CYS A 70 -8.68 -0.84 14.36
N ASP A 71 -9.02 0.38 14.81
CA ASP A 71 -10.41 0.75 15.19
C ASP A 71 -11.16 1.50 14.07
N VAL A 72 -10.42 2.09 13.13
CA VAL A 72 -10.96 2.77 11.95
C VAL A 72 -10.10 2.46 10.73
N VAL A 73 -10.74 2.03 9.66
CA VAL A 73 -10.14 2.01 8.32
C VAL A 73 -10.61 3.22 7.54
N PHE A 74 -9.66 4.02 7.08
CA PHE A 74 -9.91 5.07 6.12
C PHE A 74 -9.46 4.61 4.72
N ALA A 75 -10.42 4.14 3.93
CA ALA A 75 -10.20 3.67 2.56
C ALA A 75 -10.20 4.86 1.60
N VAL A 76 -9.08 5.12 0.93
CA VAL A 76 -8.90 6.24 0.01
C VAL A 76 -8.72 5.74 -1.40
N GLY A 77 -9.70 6.01 -2.27
CA GLY A 77 -9.65 5.67 -3.68
C GLY A 77 -9.52 4.16 -3.96
N THR A 78 -10.05 3.32 -3.09
CA THR A 78 -10.01 1.85 -3.23
C THR A 78 -11.41 1.26 -3.27
N ARG A 79 -11.58 0.19 -4.05
CA ARG A 79 -12.82 -0.58 -4.12
C ARG A 79 -12.97 -1.61 -3.00
N LEU A 80 -11.96 -1.80 -2.16
CA LEU A 80 -11.95 -2.80 -1.10
C LEU A 80 -12.40 -4.17 -1.60
N GLN A 81 -11.74 -4.67 -2.64
CA GLN A 81 -11.98 -6.00 -3.19
C GLN A 81 -11.52 -7.10 -2.22
N ASP A 82 -11.90 -8.33 -2.48
CA ASP A 82 -11.63 -9.47 -1.60
C ASP A 82 -10.15 -9.67 -1.34
N PHE A 83 -9.29 -9.53 -2.36
CA PHE A 83 -7.84 -9.61 -2.18
C PHE A 83 -7.30 -8.55 -1.21
N THR A 84 -7.80 -7.31 -1.27
CA THR A 84 -7.39 -6.21 -0.38
C THR A 84 -7.91 -6.39 1.04
N THR A 85 -9.04 -7.06 1.20
CA THR A 85 -9.72 -7.22 2.50
C THR A 85 -9.47 -8.57 3.15
N GLY A 86 -8.74 -9.49 2.48
CA GLY A 86 -8.64 -10.88 2.90
C GLY A 86 -10.03 -11.52 3.06
N SER A 87 -10.90 -11.32 2.06
CA SER A 87 -12.31 -11.76 2.09
C SER A 87 -13.06 -11.22 3.33
N HIS A 88 -12.82 -9.96 3.69
CA HIS A 88 -13.37 -9.27 4.86
C HIS A 88 -12.87 -9.76 6.23
N ALA A 89 -11.85 -10.61 6.29
CA ALA A 89 -11.25 -11.05 7.55
C ALA A 89 -10.44 -9.94 8.22
N LEU A 90 -9.70 -9.15 7.42
CA LEU A 90 -8.95 -8.01 7.92
C LEU A 90 -9.92 -6.90 8.34
N TYR A 91 -9.58 -6.20 9.41
CA TYR A 91 -10.35 -5.08 9.98
C TYR A 91 -11.86 -5.35 10.17
N ALA A 92 -12.25 -6.60 10.43
CA ALA A 92 -13.65 -6.97 10.63
C ALA A 92 -14.36 -6.20 11.76
N HIS A 93 -13.62 -5.70 12.74
CA HIS A 93 -14.11 -4.94 13.88
C HIS A 93 -13.96 -3.42 13.73
N ALA A 94 -13.27 -2.95 12.68
CA ALA A 94 -13.02 -1.55 12.47
C ALA A 94 -14.24 -0.81 11.86
N LYS A 95 -14.39 0.45 12.21
CA LYS A 95 -15.32 1.34 11.51
C LYS A 95 -14.71 1.73 10.17
N LEU A 96 -15.50 1.64 9.11
CA LEU A 96 -15.06 2.03 7.77
C LEU A 96 -15.49 3.45 7.43
N LEU A 97 -14.54 4.26 6.98
CA LEU A 97 -14.73 5.52 6.28
C LEU A 97 -14.16 5.34 4.86
N SER A 98 -14.94 5.58 3.83
CA SER A 98 -14.53 5.40 2.44
C SER A 98 -14.63 6.71 1.66
N LEU A 99 -13.47 7.19 1.18
CA LEU A 99 -13.35 8.30 0.24
C LEU A 99 -13.16 7.75 -1.17
N ASN A 100 -14.13 7.96 -2.03
CA ASN A 100 -14.10 7.47 -3.41
C ASN A 100 -14.93 8.38 -4.32
N VAL A 101 -14.50 8.57 -5.56
CA VAL A 101 -15.28 9.31 -6.58
C VAL A 101 -16.53 8.53 -7.00
N GLN A 102 -16.51 7.19 -6.88
CA GLN A 102 -17.61 6.32 -7.24
C GLN A 102 -18.51 6.07 -6.02
N PRO A 103 -19.78 6.57 -6.00
CA PRO A 103 -20.66 6.42 -4.86
C PRO A 103 -20.94 4.96 -4.46
N PHE A 104 -21.07 4.07 -5.44
CA PHE A 104 -21.27 2.65 -5.18
C PHE A 104 -20.10 2.05 -4.41
N ASP A 105 -18.86 2.30 -4.84
CA ASP A 105 -17.67 1.79 -4.17
C ASP A 105 -17.48 2.42 -2.79
N ALA A 106 -17.85 3.68 -2.62
CA ALA A 106 -17.83 4.34 -1.32
C ALA A 106 -18.81 3.68 -0.32
N GLY A 107 -20.00 3.26 -0.79
CA GLY A 107 -21.09 2.82 0.08
C GLY A 107 -21.24 1.31 0.25
N LYS A 108 -20.74 0.49 -0.68
CA LYS A 108 -21.04 -0.96 -0.76
C LYS A 108 -20.67 -1.78 0.48
N LYS A 109 -19.73 -1.31 1.29
CA LYS A 109 -19.28 -2.01 2.51
C LYS A 109 -19.92 -1.46 3.80
N ARG A 110 -21.04 -0.72 3.67
CA ARG A 110 -21.81 -0.16 4.79
C ARG A 110 -21.01 0.77 5.71
N GLY A 111 -19.90 1.34 5.22
CA GLY A 111 -19.14 2.36 5.91
C GLY A 111 -19.73 3.75 5.75
N ARG A 112 -19.11 4.74 6.38
CA ARG A 112 -19.41 6.14 6.10
C ARG A 112 -18.81 6.53 4.76
N MET A 113 -19.62 7.07 3.88
CA MET A 113 -19.19 7.52 2.54
C MET A 113 -18.74 8.96 2.56
N LEU A 114 -17.65 9.23 1.85
CA LEU A 114 -17.24 10.55 1.41
C LEU A 114 -17.04 10.46 -0.12
N VAL A 115 -18.00 10.98 -0.87
CA VAL A 115 -17.95 10.93 -2.35
C VAL A 115 -17.25 12.20 -2.83
N ALA A 116 -15.98 12.05 -3.16
CA ALA A 116 -15.13 13.14 -3.63
C ALA A 116 -13.87 12.60 -4.33
N ASP A 117 -13.17 13.47 -5.05
CA ASP A 117 -11.80 13.23 -5.48
C ASP A 117 -10.88 13.02 -4.27
N ALA A 118 -9.88 12.13 -4.39
CA ALA A 118 -9.02 11.80 -3.26
C ALA A 118 -8.20 12.99 -2.78
N ARG A 119 -7.70 13.84 -3.68
CA ARG A 119 -6.93 15.04 -3.34
C ARG A 119 -7.78 16.04 -2.55
N ASP A 120 -8.97 16.34 -3.06
CA ASP A 120 -9.87 17.31 -2.46
C ASP A 120 -10.43 16.79 -1.12
N GLY A 121 -10.79 15.50 -1.07
CA GLY A 121 -11.29 14.86 0.14
C GLY A 121 -10.26 14.80 1.26
N LEU A 122 -9.00 14.50 0.96
CA LEU A 122 -7.90 14.51 1.93
C LEU A 122 -7.64 15.93 2.45
N ALA A 123 -7.62 16.94 1.57
CA ALA A 123 -7.41 18.33 1.97
C ALA A 123 -8.51 18.84 2.91
N GLN A 124 -9.78 18.61 2.55
CA GLN A 124 -10.92 19.03 3.36
C GLN A 124 -11.00 18.28 4.69
N LEU A 125 -10.72 16.97 4.69
CA LEU A 125 -10.71 16.17 5.91
C LEU A 125 -9.57 16.59 6.84
N GLY A 126 -8.37 16.86 6.30
CA GLY A 126 -7.23 17.36 7.06
C GLY A 126 -7.54 18.70 7.73
N ALA A 127 -8.12 19.65 6.99
CA ALA A 127 -8.56 20.92 7.54
C ALA A 127 -9.60 20.73 8.66
N ALA A 128 -10.56 19.82 8.52
CA ALA A 128 -11.57 19.51 9.52
C ALA A 128 -11.01 18.80 10.76
N LEU A 129 -9.96 18.02 10.63
CA LEU A 129 -9.27 17.38 11.74
C LEU A 129 -8.43 18.38 12.57
N GLY A 130 -7.84 19.37 11.90
CA GLY A 130 -6.94 20.34 12.58
C GLY A 130 -5.77 19.62 13.24
N ASP A 131 -5.51 19.91 14.50
CA ASP A 131 -4.38 19.35 15.27
C ASP A 131 -4.62 17.94 15.81
N TRP A 132 -5.73 17.29 15.44
CA TRP A 132 -6.01 15.93 15.89
C TRP A 132 -4.95 14.96 15.37
N LYS A 133 -4.51 14.05 16.24
CA LYS A 133 -3.56 12.97 15.92
C LYS A 133 -4.07 11.65 16.45
N ALA A 134 -3.64 10.56 15.80
CA ALA A 134 -3.79 9.22 16.30
C ALA A 134 -3.01 9.02 17.60
N ASP A 135 -3.28 7.93 18.30
CA ASP A 135 -2.51 7.55 19.50
C ASP A 135 -1.02 7.46 19.16
N ALA A 136 -0.17 8.11 19.97
CA ALA A 136 1.28 8.13 19.72
C ALA A 136 1.90 6.72 19.79
N ALA A 137 1.40 5.85 20.66
CA ALA A 137 1.86 4.48 20.76
C ALA A 137 1.49 3.66 19.50
N TRP A 138 0.31 3.93 18.91
CA TRP A 138 -0.10 3.33 17.64
C TRP A 138 0.81 3.75 16.49
N THR A 139 1.11 5.05 16.39
CA THR A 139 2.01 5.59 15.37
C THR A 139 3.43 5.04 15.53
N ALA A 140 3.92 4.89 16.76
CA ALA A 140 5.23 4.29 17.05
C ALA A 140 5.26 2.81 16.63
N GLN A 141 4.26 2.02 17.03
CA GLN A 141 4.13 0.62 16.62
C GLN A 141 4.12 0.47 15.09
N ALA A 142 3.43 1.36 14.39
CA ALA A 142 3.38 1.35 12.94
C ALA A 142 4.76 1.57 12.31
N ARG A 143 5.53 2.52 12.83
CA ARG A 143 6.90 2.80 12.37
C ARG A 143 7.85 1.62 12.60
N ASP A 144 7.75 0.99 13.76
CA ASP A 144 8.57 -0.19 14.10
C ASP A 144 8.26 -1.36 13.18
N LEU A 145 6.98 -1.61 12.89
CA LEU A 145 6.55 -2.66 11.97
C LEU A 145 6.97 -2.33 10.51
N ALA A 146 6.85 -1.08 10.08
CA ALA A 146 7.30 -0.65 8.76
C ALA A 146 8.82 -0.85 8.60
N ALA A 147 9.61 -0.41 9.57
CA ALA A 147 11.07 -0.59 9.57
C ALA A 147 11.46 -2.08 9.56
N SER A 148 10.80 -2.90 10.40
CA SER A 148 11.03 -4.34 10.44
C SER A 148 10.70 -5.02 9.11
N TRP A 149 9.62 -4.59 8.45
CA TRP A 149 9.25 -5.10 7.14
C TRP A 149 10.27 -4.70 6.06
N VAL A 150 10.72 -3.44 6.03
CA VAL A 150 11.77 -2.99 5.11
C VAL A 150 13.05 -3.79 5.28
N ALA A 151 13.48 -4.06 6.52
CA ALA A 151 14.63 -4.90 6.83
C ALA A 151 14.44 -6.33 6.30
N ARG A 152 13.25 -6.90 6.52
CA ARG A 152 12.93 -8.26 6.05
C ARG A 152 12.92 -8.36 4.53
N VAL A 153 12.36 -7.37 3.82
CA VAL A 153 12.42 -7.30 2.36
C VAL A 153 13.87 -7.24 1.88
N THR A 154 14.71 -6.46 2.53
CA THR A 154 16.14 -6.38 2.21
C THR A 154 16.82 -7.75 2.33
N GLU A 155 16.61 -8.43 3.46
CA GLU A 155 17.15 -9.77 3.70
C GLU A 155 16.71 -10.77 2.61
N LEU A 156 15.41 -10.82 2.31
CA LEU A 156 14.85 -11.76 1.34
C LEU A 156 15.33 -11.50 -0.09
N THR A 157 15.47 -10.23 -0.48
CA THR A 157 15.82 -9.85 -1.85
C THR A 157 17.32 -9.79 -2.12
N LEU A 158 18.16 -9.73 -1.08
CA LEU A 158 19.62 -9.79 -1.20
C LEU A 158 20.18 -11.21 -0.96
N ASN A 159 19.32 -12.18 -0.66
CA ASN A 159 19.76 -13.56 -0.50
C ASN A 159 20.26 -14.13 -1.84
N THR A 160 21.30 -14.94 -1.77
CA THR A 160 21.86 -15.63 -2.94
C THR A 160 21.43 -17.08 -2.90
N PRO A 161 20.86 -17.64 -4.01
CA PRO A 161 20.47 -19.03 -4.05
C PRO A 161 21.66 -19.96 -3.80
N ALA A 162 21.42 -21.04 -3.09
CA ALA A 162 22.43 -22.08 -2.92
C ALA A 162 22.83 -22.67 -4.28
N ALA A 163 24.10 -23.02 -4.46
CA ALA A 163 24.60 -23.59 -5.70
C ALA A 163 23.81 -24.84 -6.11
N GLY A 164 23.30 -24.84 -7.34
CA GLY A 164 22.52 -25.95 -7.89
C GLY A 164 21.03 -25.92 -7.52
N THR A 165 20.55 -24.90 -6.82
CA THR A 165 19.11 -24.70 -6.54
C THR A 165 18.51 -23.63 -7.46
N LEU A 166 17.20 -23.70 -7.69
CA LEU A 166 16.47 -22.64 -8.36
C LEU A 166 16.28 -21.48 -7.37
N PRO A 167 16.34 -20.20 -7.86
CA PRO A 167 16.08 -19.05 -7.01
C PRO A 167 14.60 -18.98 -6.60
N TYR A 168 14.34 -18.43 -5.43
CA TYR A 168 13.00 -18.01 -5.01
C TYR A 168 12.60 -16.69 -5.68
N ASP A 169 11.31 -16.42 -5.78
CA ASP A 169 10.77 -15.20 -6.38
C ASP A 169 11.40 -13.92 -5.76
N ALA A 170 11.64 -13.91 -4.46
CA ALA A 170 12.28 -12.79 -3.77
C ALA A 170 13.72 -12.52 -4.27
N GLU A 171 14.48 -13.57 -4.52
CA GLU A 171 15.86 -13.47 -5.03
C GLU A 171 15.87 -12.99 -6.48
N VAL A 172 14.92 -13.45 -7.29
CA VAL A 172 14.73 -12.96 -8.67
C VAL A 172 14.36 -11.47 -8.68
N ILE A 173 13.40 -11.06 -7.84
CA ILE A 173 12.99 -9.64 -7.69
C ILE A 173 14.18 -8.78 -7.25
N GLY A 174 14.99 -9.28 -6.33
CA GLY A 174 16.22 -8.63 -5.88
C GLY A 174 17.22 -8.44 -7.02
N ALA A 175 17.53 -9.50 -7.75
CA ALA A 175 18.47 -9.47 -8.86
C ALA A 175 18.03 -8.52 -9.99
N VAL A 176 16.74 -8.51 -10.34
CA VAL A 176 16.19 -7.57 -11.33
C VAL A 176 16.36 -6.13 -10.86
N ARG A 177 16.06 -5.84 -9.60
CA ARG A 177 16.22 -4.48 -9.04
C ARG A 177 17.69 -4.05 -9.00
N GLU A 178 18.60 -4.95 -8.65
CA GLU A 178 20.04 -4.64 -8.59
C GLU A 178 20.65 -4.46 -9.98
N SER A 179 20.17 -5.19 -11.00
CA SER A 179 20.65 -5.02 -12.36
C SER A 179 20.43 -3.60 -12.91
N ALA A 180 19.41 -2.89 -12.44
CA ALA A 180 19.18 -1.49 -12.78
C ALA A 180 20.26 -0.57 -12.16
N ALA A 181 20.75 -0.88 -10.96
CA ALA A 181 21.83 -0.13 -10.33
C ALA A 181 23.16 -0.30 -11.07
N ASP A 182 23.45 -1.49 -11.62
CA ASP A 182 24.67 -1.79 -12.37
C ASP A 182 24.79 -0.95 -13.66
N ILE A 183 23.69 -0.52 -14.23
CA ILE A 183 23.66 0.37 -15.41
C ILE A 183 23.50 1.85 -15.05
N GLY A 184 23.75 2.22 -13.78
CA GLY A 184 23.75 3.61 -13.32
C GLY A 184 22.38 4.20 -13.06
N LEU A 185 21.34 3.39 -13.00
CA LEU A 185 20.00 3.79 -12.56
C LEU A 185 19.90 3.61 -11.03
N ASP A 186 19.23 4.55 -10.39
CA ASP A 186 18.98 4.46 -8.93
C ASP A 186 18.01 3.31 -8.65
N SER A 187 18.53 2.24 -8.02
CA SER A 187 17.87 0.95 -7.92
C SER A 187 16.46 1.04 -7.33
N GLY A 188 15.45 0.76 -8.14
CA GLY A 188 14.05 0.61 -7.76
C GLY A 188 13.27 1.90 -7.53
N ALA A 189 13.93 3.08 -7.49
CA ALA A 189 13.23 4.35 -7.27
C ALA A 189 12.59 4.90 -8.55
N GLN A 190 13.22 4.66 -9.72
CA GLN A 190 12.77 5.18 -11.02
C GLN A 190 12.31 4.08 -11.98
N ASP A 191 12.56 2.82 -11.67
CA ASP A 191 12.19 1.70 -12.52
C ASP A 191 10.67 1.53 -12.60
N ILE A 192 10.15 1.37 -13.79
CA ILE A 192 8.76 1.01 -14.01
C ILE A 192 8.67 -0.50 -14.11
N VAL A 193 7.96 -1.13 -13.17
CA VAL A 193 7.63 -2.54 -13.25
C VAL A 193 6.21 -2.73 -13.75
N VAL A 194 6.07 -3.59 -14.75
CA VAL A 194 4.77 -3.98 -15.30
C VAL A 194 4.62 -5.49 -15.13
N CYS A 195 3.55 -5.93 -14.52
CA CYS A 195 3.28 -7.34 -14.30
C CYS A 195 1.80 -7.68 -14.53
N ALA A 196 1.56 -8.92 -14.92
CA ALA A 196 0.20 -9.46 -15.07
C ALA A 196 -0.31 -10.03 -13.73
N ALA A 197 -1.06 -11.12 -13.77
CA ALA A 197 -1.53 -11.87 -12.62
C ALA A 197 -0.71 -13.15 -12.42
N GLY A 198 -0.70 -13.69 -11.22
CA GLY A 198 -0.04 -14.94 -10.86
C GLY A 198 0.76 -14.87 -9.56
N THR A 199 1.59 -15.89 -9.33
CA THR A 199 2.38 -16.00 -8.09
C THR A 199 3.45 -14.91 -8.01
N LEU A 200 4.26 -14.73 -9.05
CA LEU A 200 5.30 -13.70 -9.07
C LEU A 200 4.73 -12.28 -8.93
N PRO A 201 3.65 -11.87 -9.63
CA PRO A 201 2.96 -10.61 -9.37
C PRO A 201 2.48 -10.43 -7.91
N ALA A 202 2.08 -11.50 -7.24
CA ALA A 202 1.73 -11.45 -5.82
C ALA A 202 2.95 -11.13 -4.95
N GLU A 203 4.10 -11.73 -5.25
CA GLU A 203 5.36 -11.41 -4.57
C GLU A 203 5.88 -10.01 -4.94
N LEU A 204 5.73 -9.56 -6.19
CA LEU A 204 6.04 -8.18 -6.59
C LEU A 204 5.20 -7.17 -5.80
N HIS A 205 3.89 -7.41 -5.62
CA HIS A 205 3.06 -6.54 -4.78
C HIS A 205 3.63 -6.41 -3.37
N LYS A 206 4.15 -7.48 -2.81
CA LYS A 206 4.72 -7.55 -1.47
C LYS A 206 6.12 -6.94 -1.37
N LEU A 207 7.00 -7.28 -2.32
CA LEU A 207 8.46 -7.10 -2.20
C LEU A 207 9.03 -5.96 -3.04
N TRP A 208 8.33 -5.53 -4.11
CA TRP A 208 8.84 -4.45 -4.96
C TRP A 208 8.87 -3.13 -4.22
N ARG A 209 9.98 -2.41 -4.34
CA ARG A 209 10.21 -1.10 -3.72
C ARG A 209 9.80 0.00 -4.69
N SER A 210 8.53 0.41 -4.62
CA SER A 210 8.02 1.53 -5.40
C SER A 210 8.46 2.85 -4.76
N GLY A 211 9.36 3.57 -5.42
CA GLY A 211 9.90 4.85 -4.93
C GLY A 211 9.10 6.07 -5.41
N MET A 212 8.37 5.91 -6.52
CA MET A 212 7.61 6.98 -7.18
C MET A 212 6.19 6.55 -7.51
N PRO A 213 5.23 7.48 -7.48
CA PRO A 213 3.90 7.21 -8.01
C PRO A 213 3.94 6.84 -9.50
N GLY A 214 3.21 5.78 -9.87
CA GLY A 214 3.10 5.34 -11.26
C GLY A 214 4.25 4.47 -11.76
N ASN A 215 5.17 4.02 -10.92
CA ASN A 215 6.23 3.09 -11.32
C ASN A 215 5.90 1.61 -11.03
N TYR A 216 4.68 1.30 -10.62
CA TYR A 216 4.19 -0.06 -10.43
C TYR A 216 2.86 -0.23 -11.17
N HIS A 217 2.83 -1.15 -12.14
CA HIS A 217 1.65 -1.46 -12.93
C HIS A 217 1.34 -2.95 -12.87
N MET A 218 0.10 -3.27 -12.54
CA MET A 218 -0.40 -4.64 -12.49
C MET A 218 -1.84 -4.69 -12.95
N ASP A 219 -2.19 -5.68 -13.77
CA ASP A 219 -3.60 -5.98 -14.02
C ASP A 219 -4.21 -6.76 -12.85
N TYR A 220 -4.92 -6.03 -12.02
CA TYR A 220 -5.60 -6.55 -10.82
C TYR A 220 -7.11 -6.72 -11.01
N ALA A 221 -7.66 -6.30 -12.15
CA ALA A 221 -9.11 -6.28 -12.37
C ALA A 221 -9.62 -7.61 -12.94
N TYR A 222 -8.97 -8.09 -13.98
CA TYR A 222 -9.39 -9.28 -14.74
C TYR A 222 -8.33 -10.37 -14.75
N SER A 223 -7.21 -10.14 -14.14
CA SER A 223 -6.09 -11.08 -14.07
C SER A 223 -5.60 -11.53 -15.46
N CYS A 224 -5.54 -10.59 -16.41
CA CYS A 224 -5.15 -10.86 -17.79
C CYS A 224 -3.65 -11.10 -17.88
N MET A 225 -3.28 -12.33 -18.25
CA MET A 225 -1.92 -12.65 -18.65
C MET A 225 -1.61 -11.96 -19.99
N GLY A 226 -0.37 -11.46 -20.13
CA GLY A 226 0.06 -10.72 -21.32
C GLY A 226 -0.04 -9.19 -21.18
N TYR A 227 -0.63 -8.69 -20.09
CA TYR A 227 -0.67 -7.25 -19.78
C TYR A 227 0.73 -6.63 -19.76
N GLU A 228 1.72 -7.38 -19.30
CA GLU A 228 3.12 -6.97 -19.23
C GLU A 228 3.82 -6.83 -20.58
N VAL A 229 3.20 -7.29 -21.66
CA VAL A 229 3.75 -7.31 -23.04
C VAL A 229 2.99 -6.32 -23.95
N ALA A 230 1.83 -5.84 -23.53
CA ALA A 230 0.93 -5.02 -24.34
C ALA A 230 1.37 -3.55 -24.49
#